data_0eb4f8a825552f647a391d1b5808453a
#
_entry.id   0eb4f8a825552f647a391d1b5808453a
#
_cell.length_a   1.000
_cell.length_b   1.000
_cell.length_c   1.000
_cell.angle_alpha   90.00
_cell.angle_beta   90.00
_cell.angle_gamma   90.00
#
_symmetry.space_group_name_H-M   'P 1'
#
loop_
_entity.id
_entity.type
_entity.pdbx_description
1 polymer ?
#
loop_
_entity_poly.entity_id
_entity_poly.type
_entity_poly.pdbx_seq_one_letter_code
_entity_poly.pdbx_strand_id
1 'polypeptide(L)'
;DDTLGRHREDAFVDQHGGLHDDYLNAFNAVNCDPNQYLAVFEQGDEIIGCLQLSFIPGLSRRGALRGQIEGVRVAANFRGKGYGTKMLRWAIETCREQGCKLVQLTSDKTRQDAQRFYKDLGFVQSHEGFKLEI
;
A
#
# COMPACT_ATOMS: atom_id res chain seq x y z
N ASP A 1 7.94 12.04 8.06
CA ASP A 1 6.51 12.12 7.98
C ASP A 1 5.90 10.78 7.60
N ASP A 2 4.96 10.38 8.38
CA ASP A 2 4.23 9.15 8.15
C ASP A 2 2.87 9.41 7.47
N THR A 3 2.83 10.41 6.63
CA THR A 3 1.62 10.80 5.91
C THR A 3 0.97 9.62 5.24
N LEU A 4 1.75 8.71 4.69
CA LEU A 4 1.25 7.52 4.05
C LEU A 4 1.49 6.24 4.84
N GLY A 5 2.47 6.20 5.70
CA GLY A 5 2.87 4.96 6.34
C GLY A 5 2.72 4.90 7.84
N ARG A 6 2.73 6.00 8.53
CA ARG A 6 2.58 6.08 9.98
C ARG A 6 3.62 5.34 10.80
N HIS A 7 4.75 5.06 10.19
CA HIS A 7 5.85 4.41 10.89
C HIS A 7 7.00 5.39 11.02
N ARG A 8 7.53 5.52 12.20
CA ARG A 8 8.76 6.26 12.42
C ARG A 8 9.91 5.41 11.91
N GLU A 9 10.94 6.05 11.38
CA GLU A 9 12.10 5.31 10.86
C GLU A 9 12.73 4.40 11.92
N ASP A 10 12.80 4.87 13.15
CA ASP A 10 13.35 4.11 14.27
C ASP A 10 12.50 2.88 14.67
N ALA A 11 11.26 2.79 14.20
CA ALA A 11 10.43 1.63 14.47
C ALA A 11 10.85 0.37 13.70
N PHE A 12 11.65 0.55 12.66
CA PHE A 12 12.08 -0.57 11.81
C PHE A 12 13.42 -1.17 12.19
N VAL A 13 14.13 -0.56 13.12
CA VAL A 13 15.46 -1.01 13.53
C VAL A 13 15.45 -1.46 14.98
N ASP A 14 16.33 -2.41 15.28
CA ASP A 14 16.54 -2.87 16.63
C ASP A 14 17.52 -1.95 17.37
N GLN A 15 17.83 -2.28 18.64
CA GLN A 15 18.75 -1.50 19.47
C GLN A 15 20.19 -1.43 18.94
N HIS A 16 20.53 -2.28 17.96
CA HIS A 16 21.87 -2.32 17.34
C HIS A 16 21.87 -1.70 15.94
N GLY A 17 20.76 -1.09 15.51
CA GLY A 17 20.62 -0.50 14.18
C GLY A 17 20.27 -1.50 13.08
N GLY A 18 20.04 -2.78 13.41
CA GLY A 18 19.56 -3.79 12.47
C GLY A 18 18.04 -3.73 12.31
N LEU A 19 17.54 -4.38 11.26
CA LEU A 19 16.10 -4.47 11.03
C LEU A 19 15.47 -5.38 12.10
N HIS A 20 14.38 -4.91 12.70
CA HIS A 20 13.67 -5.69 13.73
C HIS A 20 13.17 -7.02 13.16
N ASP A 21 13.32 -8.12 13.94
CA ASP A 21 12.96 -9.47 13.50
C ASP A 21 11.50 -9.59 13.06
N ASP A 22 10.58 -8.86 13.68
CA ASP A 22 9.17 -8.87 13.30
C ASP A 22 8.98 -8.43 11.85
N TYR A 23 9.73 -7.44 11.39
CA TYR A 23 9.68 -6.98 10.01
C TYR A 23 10.31 -7.98 9.03
N LEU A 24 11.39 -8.63 9.44
CA LEU A 24 12.01 -9.69 8.63
C LEU A 24 11.05 -10.86 8.46
N ASN A 25 10.38 -11.29 9.52
CA ASN A 25 9.41 -12.36 9.49
C ASN A 25 8.20 -12.00 8.61
N ALA A 26 7.70 -10.78 8.74
CA ALA A 26 6.59 -10.27 7.91
C ALA A 26 7.01 -10.20 6.43
N PHE A 27 8.21 -9.70 6.15
CA PHE A 27 8.74 -9.64 4.78
C PHE A 27 8.81 -11.03 4.16
N ASN A 28 9.31 -12.01 4.90
CA ASN A 28 9.39 -13.39 4.41
C ASN A 28 8.00 -13.97 4.13
N ALA A 29 7.03 -13.69 5.00
CA ALA A 29 5.65 -14.13 4.79
C ALA A 29 5.05 -13.52 3.52
N VAL A 30 5.25 -12.23 3.30
CA VAL A 30 4.78 -11.54 2.08
C VAL A 30 5.48 -12.14 0.85
N ASN A 31 6.80 -12.32 0.93
CA ASN A 31 7.61 -12.77 -0.21
C ASN A 31 7.30 -14.22 -0.62
N CYS A 32 6.81 -15.03 0.31
CA CYS A 32 6.44 -16.43 0.05
C CYS A 32 4.99 -16.61 -0.39
N ASP A 33 4.16 -15.57 -0.30
CA ASP A 33 2.74 -15.65 -0.62
C ASP A 33 2.49 -15.18 -2.06
N PRO A 34 2.00 -16.08 -2.95
CA PRO A 34 1.75 -15.71 -4.34
C PRO A 34 0.66 -14.66 -4.52
N ASN A 35 -0.17 -14.43 -3.50
CA ASN A 35 -1.22 -13.41 -3.52
C ASN A 35 -0.76 -12.06 -2.95
N GLN A 36 0.53 -11.91 -2.68
CA GLN A 36 1.11 -10.68 -2.19
C GLN A 36 2.16 -10.15 -3.16
N TYR A 37 2.21 -8.85 -3.30
CA TYR A 37 3.20 -8.18 -4.12
C TYR A 37 3.71 -6.95 -3.38
N LEU A 38 4.97 -6.98 -2.99
CA LEU A 38 5.63 -5.81 -2.40
C LEU A 38 6.42 -5.11 -3.49
N ALA A 39 6.00 -3.90 -3.85
CA ALA A 39 6.61 -3.13 -4.92
C ALA A 39 7.47 -2.01 -4.36
N VAL A 40 8.65 -1.84 -4.96
CA VAL A 40 9.56 -0.73 -4.69
C VAL A 40 9.71 0.04 -5.99
N PHE A 41 9.65 1.37 -5.90
CA PHE A 41 9.75 2.25 -7.05
C PHE A 41 11.09 2.98 -6.98
N GLU A 42 11.81 2.95 -8.09
CA GLU A 42 13.14 3.54 -8.18
C GLU A 42 13.21 4.58 -9.29
N GLN A 43 14.04 5.59 -9.09
CA GLN A 43 14.44 6.53 -10.11
C GLN A 43 15.97 6.66 -10.04
N GLY A 44 16.66 6.17 -11.09
CA GLY A 44 18.12 6.03 -11.02
C GLY A 44 18.50 5.07 -9.89
N ASP A 45 19.38 5.51 -9.00
CA ASP A 45 19.83 4.73 -7.84
C ASP A 45 19.03 5.01 -6.57
N GLU A 46 17.98 5.85 -6.67
CA GLU A 46 17.19 6.25 -5.52
C GLU A 46 15.85 5.53 -5.46
N ILE A 47 15.47 5.12 -4.25
CA ILE A 47 14.15 4.57 -3.98
C ILE A 47 13.19 5.74 -3.73
N ILE A 48 12.17 5.88 -4.56
CA ILE A 48 11.18 6.95 -4.45
C ILE A 48 9.95 6.54 -3.64
N GLY A 49 9.65 5.26 -3.54
CA GLY A 49 8.50 4.82 -2.77
C GLY A 49 8.29 3.32 -2.79
N CYS A 50 7.27 2.89 -2.09
CA CYS A 50 6.86 1.50 -2.04
C CYS A 50 5.36 1.38 -1.80
N LEU A 51 4.82 0.22 -2.08
CA LEU A 51 3.46 -0.17 -1.70
C LEU A 51 3.35 -1.70 -1.68
N GLN A 52 2.29 -2.18 -1.04
CA GLN A 52 1.97 -3.60 -1.01
C GLN A 52 0.61 -3.82 -1.66
N LEU A 53 0.51 -4.86 -2.49
CA LEU A 53 -0.74 -5.33 -3.07
C LEU A 53 -1.08 -6.69 -2.50
N SER A 54 -2.35 -6.86 -2.13
CA SER A 54 -2.91 -8.16 -1.79
C SER A 54 -3.97 -8.50 -2.82
N PHE A 55 -3.92 -9.73 -3.35
CA PHE A 55 -4.95 -10.23 -4.25
C PHE A 55 -5.85 -11.16 -3.45
N ILE A 56 -7.09 -10.76 -3.21
CA ILE A 56 -7.98 -11.40 -2.26
C ILE A 56 -9.11 -12.10 -3.02
N PRO A 57 -9.06 -13.44 -3.13
CA PRO A 57 -10.19 -14.19 -3.68
C PRO A 57 -11.37 -14.18 -2.71
N GLY A 58 -12.57 -14.25 -3.24
CA GLY A 58 -13.78 -14.25 -2.44
C GLY A 58 -14.99 -14.72 -3.25
N LEU A 59 -16.04 -15.03 -2.55
CA LEU A 59 -17.28 -15.48 -3.19
C LEU A 59 -18.20 -14.32 -3.62
N SER A 60 -18.05 -13.17 -2.99
CA SER A 60 -18.85 -11.98 -3.30
C SER A 60 -18.64 -11.53 -4.75
N ARG A 61 -19.62 -10.84 -5.29
CA ARG A 61 -19.58 -10.30 -6.66
C ARG A 61 -19.24 -11.36 -7.70
N ARG A 62 -19.87 -12.54 -7.56
CA ARG A 62 -19.68 -13.68 -8.48
C ARG A 62 -18.25 -14.20 -8.50
N GLY A 63 -17.63 -14.26 -7.34
CA GLY A 63 -16.26 -14.76 -7.20
C GLY A 63 -15.19 -13.77 -7.65
N ALA A 64 -15.46 -12.48 -7.58
CA ALA A 64 -14.51 -11.47 -8.02
C ALA A 64 -13.23 -11.46 -7.16
N LEU A 65 -12.09 -11.45 -7.83
CA LEU A 65 -10.81 -11.18 -7.19
C LEU A 65 -10.71 -9.68 -6.87
N ARG A 66 -10.30 -9.33 -5.67
CA ARG A 66 -10.11 -7.95 -5.23
C ARG A 66 -8.63 -7.66 -5.07
N GLY A 67 -8.20 -6.48 -5.50
CA GLY A 67 -6.88 -5.96 -5.19
C GLY A 67 -6.96 -5.01 -4.02
N GLN A 68 -6.10 -5.19 -3.03
CA GLN A 68 -6.01 -4.28 -1.89
C GLN A 68 -4.65 -3.62 -1.87
N ILE A 69 -4.67 -2.30 -1.80
CA ILE A 69 -3.46 -1.48 -1.73
C ILE A 69 -3.25 -1.07 -0.28
N GLU A 70 -2.04 -1.27 0.23
CA GLU A 70 -1.66 -0.84 1.57
C GLU A 70 -0.19 -0.49 1.64
N GLY A 71 0.21 0.18 2.72
CA GLY A 71 1.60 0.55 2.94
C GLY A 71 2.17 1.49 1.90
N VAL A 72 1.35 2.36 1.32
CA VAL A 72 1.80 3.32 0.30
C VAL A 72 2.69 4.37 0.94
N ARG A 73 3.92 4.51 0.45
CA ARG A 73 4.89 5.48 0.94
C ARG A 73 5.64 6.11 -0.22
N VAL A 74 5.82 7.42 -0.13
CA VAL A 74 6.69 8.18 -1.03
C VAL A 74 7.77 8.83 -0.17
N ALA A 75 9.03 8.69 -0.58
CA ALA A 75 10.16 9.29 0.13
C ALA A 75 9.98 10.81 0.23
N ALA A 76 10.41 11.39 1.36
CA ALA A 76 10.14 12.78 1.70
C ALA A 76 10.56 13.76 0.60
N ASN A 77 11.74 13.56 0.01
CA ASN A 77 12.30 14.42 -1.03
C ASN A 77 11.63 14.25 -2.40
N PHE A 78 10.75 13.26 -2.55
CA PHE A 78 10.00 13.02 -3.79
C PHE A 78 8.51 13.37 -3.68
N ARG A 79 8.05 13.85 -2.53
CA ARG A 79 6.65 14.22 -2.32
C ARG A 79 6.27 15.47 -3.09
N GLY A 80 5.00 15.56 -3.46
CA GLY A 80 4.47 16.71 -4.18
C GLY A 80 4.88 16.80 -5.64
N LYS A 81 5.43 15.74 -6.22
CA LYS A 81 5.93 15.69 -7.59
C LYS A 81 5.16 14.73 -8.50
N GLY A 82 4.03 14.20 -8.03
CA GLY A 82 3.19 13.30 -8.82
C GLY A 82 3.60 11.82 -8.80
N TYR A 83 4.61 11.44 -8.05
CA TYR A 83 5.05 10.04 -7.97
C TYR A 83 3.99 9.13 -7.34
N GLY A 84 3.29 9.62 -6.31
CA GLY A 84 2.20 8.87 -5.69
C GLY A 84 1.12 8.49 -6.70
N THR A 85 0.75 9.41 -7.57
CA THR A 85 -0.22 9.15 -8.65
C THR A 85 0.27 8.06 -9.59
N LYS A 86 1.54 8.14 -10.00
CA LYS A 86 2.14 7.12 -10.89
C LYS A 86 2.16 5.75 -10.23
N MET A 87 2.53 5.69 -8.95
CA MET A 87 2.56 4.45 -8.19
C MET A 87 1.16 3.82 -8.07
N LEU A 88 0.16 4.61 -7.76
CA LEU A 88 -1.22 4.13 -7.63
C LEU A 88 -1.79 3.68 -8.99
N ARG A 89 -1.48 4.38 -10.06
CA ARG A 89 -1.89 3.97 -11.42
C ARG A 89 -1.25 2.64 -11.81
N TRP A 90 0.02 2.47 -11.48
CA TRP A 90 0.70 1.19 -11.68
C TRP A 90 0.03 0.07 -10.89
N ALA A 91 -0.31 0.34 -9.63
CA ALA A 91 -0.98 -0.65 -8.78
C ALA A 91 -2.35 -1.05 -9.34
N ILE A 92 -3.12 -0.09 -9.79
CA ILE A 92 -4.44 -0.33 -10.40
C ILE A 92 -4.28 -1.20 -11.66
N GLU A 93 -3.34 -0.85 -12.51
CA GLU A 93 -3.09 -1.62 -13.74
C GLU A 93 -2.59 -3.04 -13.44
N THR A 94 -1.72 -3.19 -12.46
CA THR A 94 -1.25 -4.50 -12.00
C THR A 94 -2.42 -5.35 -11.51
N CYS A 95 -3.33 -4.78 -10.73
CA CYS A 95 -4.54 -5.47 -10.29
C CYS A 95 -5.40 -5.89 -11.49
N ARG A 96 -5.55 -5.02 -12.48
CA ARG A 96 -6.32 -5.32 -13.68
C ARG A 96 -5.71 -6.50 -14.45
N GLU A 97 -4.40 -6.51 -14.61
CA GLU A 97 -3.67 -7.60 -15.27
C GLU A 97 -3.79 -8.93 -14.53
N GLN A 98 -3.91 -8.89 -13.20
CA GLN A 98 -4.13 -10.09 -12.39
C GLN A 98 -5.57 -10.58 -12.42
N GLY A 99 -6.44 -9.88 -13.09
CA GLY A 99 -7.85 -10.24 -13.20
C GLY A 99 -8.74 -9.72 -12.08
N CYS A 100 -8.27 -8.76 -11.30
CA CYS A 100 -9.09 -8.13 -10.27
C CYS A 100 -10.27 -7.40 -10.90
N LYS A 101 -11.42 -7.49 -10.25
CA LYS A 101 -12.64 -6.79 -10.66
C LYS A 101 -12.86 -5.49 -9.90
N LEU A 102 -12.16 -5.30 -8.80
CA LEU A 102 -12.13 -4.05 -8.05
C LEU A 102 -10.82 -3.89 -7.32
N VAL A 103 -10.50 -2.66 -6.99
CA VAL A 103 -9.36 -2.30 -6.17
C VAL A 103 -9.89 -1.52 -4.97
N GLN A 104 -9.40 -1.86 -3.79
CA GLN A 104 -9.83 -1.23 -2.54
C GLN A 104 -8.62 -0.79 -1.71
N LEU A 105 -8.86 0.16 -0.85
CA LEU A 105 -7.90 0.60 0.16
C LEU A 105 -8.65 1.22 1.34
N THR A 106 -7.94 1.37 2.44
CA THR A 106 -8.43 2.14 3.58
C THR A 106 -7.50 3.30 3.85
N SER A 107 -8.06 4.40 4.31
CA SER A 107 -7.32 5.58 4.75
C SER A 107 -7.92 6.06 6.07
N ASP A 108 -7.07 6.58 6.93
CA ASP A 108 -7.53 7.14 8.20
C ASP A 108 -8.51 8.30 7.96
N LYS A 109 -9.58 8.33 8.74
CA LYS A 109 -10.62 9.36 8.62
C LYS A 109 -10.10 10.78 8.72
N THR A 110 -9.04 10.99 9.49
CA THR A 110 -8.48 12.32 9.75
C THR A 110 -7.62 12.83 8.60
N ARG A 111 -7.31 11.98 7.63
CA ARG A 111 -6.41 12.30 6.52
C ARG A 111 -7.19 12.76 5.30
N GLN A 112 -7.74 13.97 5.38
CA GLN A 112 -8.58 14.54 4.32
C GLN A 112 -7.83 14.72 2.99
N ASP A 113 -6.55 15.05 3.03
CA ASP A 113 -5.73 15.19 1.83
C ASP A 113 -5.57 13.87 1.09
N ALA A 114 -5.35 12.78 1.83
CA ALA A 114 -5.27 11.45 1.26
C ALA A 114 -6.62 11.04 0.65
N GLN A 115 -7.71 11.34 1.32
CA GLN A 115 -9.04 11.05 0.80
C GLN A 115 -9.30 11.76 -0.52
N ARG A 116 -8.94 13.04 -0.64
CA ARG A 116 -9.05 13.77 -1.91
C ARG A 116 -8.20 13.15 -2.99
N PHE A 117 -6.97 12.77 -2.65
CA PHE A 117 -6.05 12.12 -3.58
C PHE A 117 -6.66 10.85 -4.18
N TYR A 118 -7.25 9.98 -3.34
CA TYR A 118 -7.86 8.76 -3.83
C TYR A 118 -9.11 9.02 -4.65
N LYS A 119 -9.94 9.98 -4.26
CA LYS A 119 -11.14 10.38 -5.03
C LYS A 119 -10.75 10.90 -6.41
N ASP A 120 -9.68 11.67 -6.51
CA ASP A 120 -9.18 12.18 -7.78
C ASP A 120 -8.68 11.07 -8.71
N LEU A 121 -8.25 9.94 -8.14
CA LEU A 121 -7.89 8.75 -8.92
C LEU A 121 -9.08 7.88 -9.33
N GLY A 122 -10.29 8.23 -8.89
CA GLY A 122 -11.50 7.51 -9.23
C GLY A 122 -12.04 6.58 -8.15
N PHE A 123 -11.40 6.54 -6.98
CA PHE A 123 -11.93 5.76 -5.86
C PHE A 123 -13.19 6.41 -5.29
N VAL A 124 -14.17 5.59 -4.97
CA VAL A 124 -15.42 6.02 -4.34
C VAL A 124 -15.41 5.60 -2.89
N GLN A 125 -15.67 6.53 -2.00
CA GLN A 125 -15.76 6.28 -0.56
C GLN A 125 -17.13 5.67 -0.23
N SER A 126 -17.29 4.39 -0.54
CA SER A 126 -18.58 3.69 -0.48
C SER A 126 -18.81 2.90 0.80
N HIS A 127 -17.77 2.68 1.59
CA HIS A 127 -17.80 1.80 2.77
C HIS A 127 -17.11 2.46 3.95
N GLU A 128 -17.48 2.02 5.14
CA GLU A 128 -16.78 2.38 6.36
C GLU A 128 -16.07 1.16 6.93
N GLY A 129 -14.84 1.36 7.40
CA GLY A 129 -14.04 0.29 7.97
C GLY A 129 -14.08 0.29 9.48
N PHE A 130 -14.01 -0.90 10.06
CA PHE A 130 -13.93 -1.11 11.50
C PHE A 130 -12.69 -1.93 11.79
N LYS A 131 -11.95 -1.56 12.84
CA LYS A 131 -10.77 -2.30 13.29
C LYS A 131 -10.90 -2.61 14.77
N LEU A 132 -10.54 -3.83 15.13
CA LEU A 132 -10.46 -4.28 16.52
C LEU A 132 -9.03 -4.75 16.79
N GLU A 133 -8.37 -4.10 17.72
CA GLU A 133 -7.06 -4.56 18.16
C GLU A 133 -7.21 -5.77 19.07
N ILE A 134 -6.29 -6.71 18.94
CA ILE A 134 -6.30 -7.96 19.69
C ILE A 134 -5.10 -8.04 20.62
#